data_457fc4578ca104e97177816fad5d3f53
#
_entry.id   457fc4578ca104e97177816fad5d3f53
#
_cell.length_a   1.000
_cell.length_b   1.000
_cell.length_c   1.000
_cell.angle_alpha   90.00
_cell.angle_beta   90.00
_cell.angle_gamma   90.00
#
_symmetry.space_group_name_H-M   'P 1'
#
loop_
_entity.id
_entity.type
_entity.pdbx_description
1 polymer ?
#
loop_
_entity_poly.entity_id
_entity_poly.type
_entity_poly.pdbx_seq_one_letter_code
_entity_poly.pdbx_strand_id
1 'polypeptide(L)'
;MRIPVGRREQRERFLRSPWWRGGGALLVGALPALAFPAASLWWFAYVALVPWLLLIRSAGTARRAALDGWLGGTGYLLAVHQWLMPSLHVFIVVLAALLGLLWAPWGLLVSRMLGGAPSVATAAAAVIVVPSGWLIIELARSWEALGGPWGLLGASQWQVPAALRVASVGAVWLVSLLVVAVNTAVTLLFLTSGARTAAAVGIVVCALAVGAIWTWAPQPEQSGVARIAVVQPGVVSGPNSVALRFARSEQLTRTLAGRDVDLVVWGESSVGQDLSRRPDLAARIAKLSREVGADVLVNEDARHTDTSGRTGIFKSAVLVGPDGPTGDRYDKMRLVPFGEYIPARSVLGWVTSVGKAAGEDRLRGTRQVVMSVPEPPRTDRSTGSPNEVRAPEHTLRIGPLVCFESAFPDMSRQLTRDGAQLLIAQSSTSTFQHTWAPEQHASLGALRAAENGRPMVHATLTGVSTVYGPQGGRVGTPLGTDTSGAAVFDVPLASGSTLYVRLGDWPVHGALAVLAAFCAYEGVRSLRRHNPAEPVGAVRPKAGVPGR
;
A
#
# COMPACT_ATOMS: atom_id res chain seq x y z
N MET A 1 13.39 -23.70 43.13
CA MET A 1 13.16 -24.90 42.31
C MET A 1 14.26 -24.95 41.24
N ARG A 2 15.31 -25.77 41.40
CA ARG A 2 16.45 -25.87 40.44
C ARG A 2 16.03 -26.75 39.27
N ILE A 3 16.01 -26.20 38.06
CA ILE A 3 15.74 -26.95 36.84
C ILE A 3 16.86 -27.97 36.62
N PRO A 4 16.56 -29.26 36.36
CA PRO A 4 17.59 -30.28 36.16
C PRO A 4 18.51 -29.92 35.00
N VAL A 5 19.83 -30.06 35.19
CA VAL A 5 20.89 -29.68 34.23
C VAL A 5 20.65 -30.28 32.84
N GLY A 6 20.15 -31.51 32.74
CA GLY A 6 19.85 -32.17 31.46
C GLY A 6 18.75 -31.49 30.62
N ARG A 7 17.76 -30.79 31.21
CA ARG A 7 16.74 -30.03 30.48
C ARG A 7 17.28 -28.72 29.90
N ARG A 8 18.28 -28.10 30.52
CA ARG A 8 18.98 -26.93 29.98
C ARG A 8 19.79 -27.29 28.74
N GLU A 9 20.56 -28.37 28.79
CA GLU A 9 21.37 -28.82 27.65
C GLU A 9 20.52 -29.31 26.49
N GLN A 10 19.42 -30.01 26.74
CA GLN A 10 18.46 -30.40 25.70
C GLN A 10 17.83 -29.17 25.05
N ARG A 11 17.43 -28.16 25.84
CA ARG A 11 16.86 -26.92 25.34
C ARG A 11 17.86 -26.11 24.51
N GLU A 12 19.12 -26.08 24.90
CA GLU A 12 20.19 -25.42 24.16
C GLU A 12 20.51 -26.14 22.84
N ARG A 13 20.56 -27.48 22.84
CA ARG A 13 20.71 -28.29 21.61
C ARG A 13 19.53 -28.09 20.64
N PHE A 14 18.31 -28.04 21.17
CA PHE A 14 17.10 -27.82 20.40
C PHE A 14 17.12 -26.43 19.73
N LEU A 15 17.46 -25.38 20.47
CA LEU A 15 17.56 -24.00 19.96
C LEU A 15 18.75 -23.81 18.98
N ARG A 16 19.77 -24.65 19.02
CA ARG A 16 20.91 -24.64 18.09
C ARG A 16 20.64 -25.40 16.78
N SER A 17 19.56 -26.19 16.71
CA SER A 17 19.22 -26.89 15.49
C SER A 17 18.90 -25.89 14.35
N PRO A 18 19.52 -26.04 13.16
CA PRO A 18 19.26 -25.17 12.01
C PRO A 18 17.79 -25.13 11.58
N TRP A 19 17.09 -26.24 11.74
CA TRP A 19 15.68 -26.39 11.38
C TRP A 19 14.75 -25.58 12.30
N TRP A 20 14.93 -25.69 13.61
CA TRP A 20 14.13 -24.94 14.58
C TRP A 20 14.37 -23.43 14.49
N ARG A 21 15.60 -23.04 14.24
CA ARG A 21 15.92 -21.63 14.00
C ARG A 21 15.29 -21.12 12.72
N GLY A 22 15.27 -21.94 11.65
CA GLY A 22 14.59 -21.61 10.40
C GLY A 22 13.07 -21.45 10.57
N GLY A 23 12.43 -22.39 11.26
CA GLY A 23 11.01 -22.29 11.63
C GLY A 23 10.73 -21.06 12.50
N GLY A 24 11.62 -20.78 13.48
CA GLY A 24 11.56 -19.57 14.30
C GLY A 24 11.64 -18.28 13.45
N ALA A 25 12.52 -18.23 12.44
CA ALA A 25 12.63 -17.09 11.53
C ALA A 25 11.33 -16.84 10.74
N LEU A 26 10.73 -17.92 10.21
CA LEU A 26 9.42 -17.83 9.53
C LEU A 26 8.35 -17.26 10.48
N LEU A 27 8.27 -17.78 11.70
CA LEU A 27 7.26 -17.37 12.68
C LEU A 27 7.43 -15.92 13.13
N VAL A 28 8.66 -15.49 13.49
CA VAL A 28 8.87 -14.10 13.92
C VAL A 28 8.73 -13.11 12.77
N GLY A 29 9.04 -13.54 11.54
CA GLY A 29 8.78 -12.76 10.33
C GLY A 29 7.29 -12.59 10.03
N ALA A 30 6.44 -13.55 10.44
CA ALA A 30 4.99 -13.48 10.27
C ALA A 30 4.29 -12.52 11.26
N LEU A 31 4.91 -12.21 12.40
CA LEU A 31 4.28 -11.40 13.46
C LEU A 31 3.73 -10.04 13.00
N PRO A 32 4.41 -9.26 12.14
CA PRO A 32 3.89 -7.97 11.70
C PRO A 32 2.55 -8.05 10.99
N ALA A 33 2.15 -9.22 10.46
CA ALA A 33 0.86 -9.40 9.81
C ALA A 33 -0.33 -9.12 10.75
N LEU A 34 -0.15 -9.33 12.06
CA LEU A 34 -1.19 -9.04 13.06
C LEU A 34 -1.53 -7.54 13.17
N ALA A 35 -0.68 -6.66 12.66
CA ALA A 35 -0.96 -5.22 12.64
C ALA A 35 -1.88 -4.80 11.49
N PHE A 36 -2.06 -5.66 10.48
CA PHE A 36 -2.92 -5.40 9.33
C PHE A 36 -4.37 -5.79 9.58
N PRO A 37 -5.35 -5.28 8.83
CA PRO A 37 -6.70 -5.83 8.81
C PRO A 37 -6.68 -7.32 8.34
N ALA A 38 -7.50 -8.22 8.92
CA ALA A 38 -8.57 -7.97 9.89
C ALA A 38 -8.14 -7.90 11.37
N ALA A 39 -6.95 -8.37 11.76
CA ALA A 39 -6.53 -8.35 13.18
C ALA A 39 -6.37 -6.92 13.71
N SER A 40 -5.85 -6.00 12.89
CA SER A 40 -5.76 -4.54 13.15
C SER A 40 -5.11 -4.15 14.49
N LEU A 41 -4.15 -4.94 14.98
CA LEU A 41 -3.35 -4.61 16.17
C LEU A 41 -2.28 -3.57 15.81
N TRP A 42 -2.71 -2.37 15.41
CA TRP A 42 -1.84 -1.32 14.86
C TRP A 42 -0.62 -0.98 15.74
N TRP A 43 -0.81 -0.94 17.06
CA TRP A 43 0.26 -0.66 18.02
C TRP A 43 1.36 -1.75 18.01
N PHE A 44 1.00 -3.00 17.68
CA PHE A 44 1.93 -4.11 17.62
C PHE A 44 2.98 -3.93 16.51
N ALA A 45 2.68 -3.20 15.45
CA ALA A 45 3.64 -2.89 14.39
C ALA A 45 4.94 -2.30 14.91
N TYR A 46 4.92 -1.53 16.01
CA TYR A 46 6.08 -0.87 16.59
C TYR A 46 7.02 -1.80 17.37
N VAL A 47 6.63 -3.04 17.62
CA VAL A 47 7.43 -4.05 18.32
C VAL A 47 7.49 -5.40 17.58
N ALA A 48 6.72 -5.59 16.53
CA ALA A 48 6.56 -6.86 15.83
C ALA A 48 7.84 -7.35 15.15
N LEU A 49 8.74 -6.45 14.74
CA LEU A 49 10.03 -6.80 14.13
C LEU A 49 11.11 -7.10 15.18
N VAL A 50 10.93 -6.73 16.45
CA VAL A 50 11.96 -6.91 17.50
C VAL A 50 12.43 -8.36 17.61
N PRO A 51 11.56 -9.38 17.70
CA PRO A 51 11.99 -10.78 17.75
C PRO A 51 12.82 -11.19 16.52
N TRP A 52 12.45 -10.72 15.34
CA TRP A 52 13.17 -11.01 14.10
C TRP A 52 14.54 -10.33 14.06
N LEU A 53 14.64 -9.06 14.45
CA LEU A 53 15.91 -8.32 14.57
C LEU A 53 16.85 -8.98 15.58
N LEU A 54 16.33 -9.41 16.73
CA LEU A 54 17.12 -10.16 17.74
C LEU A 54 17.60 -11.51 17.23
N LEU A 55 16.76 -12.23 16.48
CA LEU A 55 17.12 -13.49 15.85
C LEU A 55 18.27 -13.30 14.85
N ILE A 56 18.14 -12.36 13.90
CA ILE A 56 19.19 -12.05 12.92
C ILE A 56 20.48 -11.63 13.63
N ARG A 57 20.38 -10.74 14.62
CA ARG A 57 21.54 -10.31 15.43
C ARG A 57 22.31 -11.47 16.04
N SER A 58 21.62 -12.50 16.47
CA SER A 58 22.22 -13.69 17.11
C SER A 58 22.87 -14.66 16.11
N ALA A 59 22.88 -14.34 14.80
CA ALA A 59 23.49 -15.20 13.80
C ALA A 59 25.02 -15.20 13.94
N GLY A 60 25.61 -16.40 14.05
CA GLY A 60 27.07 -16.57 14.18
C GLY A 60 27.84 -16.34 12.88
N THR A 61 27.17 -16.31 11.72
CA THR A 61 27.78 -16.14 10.41
C THR A 61 26.92 -15.25 9.52
N ALA A 62 27.55 -14.57 8.56
CA ALA A 62 26.85 -13.77 7.55
C ALA A 62 25.84 -14.61 6.74
N ARG A 63 26.21 -15.82 6.35
CA ARG A 63 25.30 -16.75 5.66
C ARG A 63 24.05 -17.04 6.48
N ARG A 64 24.20 -17.21 7.80
CA ARG A 64 23.04 -17.45 8.68
C ARG A 64 22.17 -16.20 8.82
N ALA A 65 22.76 -15.02 8.91
CA ALA A 65 22.02 -13.77 8.98
C ALA A 65 21.19 -13.53 7.70
N ALA A 66 21.77 -13.80 6.54
CA ALA A 66 21.06 -13.74 5.26
C ALA A 66 19.90 -14.74 5.20
N LEU A 67 20.12 -15.98 5.68
CA LEU A 67 19.09 -17.02 5.75
C LEU A 67 17.95 -16.64 6.70
N ASP A 68 18.26 -16.10 7.87
CA ASP A 68 17.25 -15.63 8.84
C ASP A 68 16.46 -14.43 8.27
N GLY A 69 17.12 -13.55 7.50
CA GLY A 69 16.46 -12.48 6.75
C GLY A 69 15.50 -13.03 5.70
N TRP A 70 15.98 -13.95 4.86
CA TRP A 70 15.17 -14.59 3.82
C TRP A 70 13.94 -15.32 4.39
N LEU A 71 14.15 -16.20 5.37
CA LEU A 71 13.06 -16.98 5.96
C LEU A 71 12.05 -16.07 6.68
N GLY A 72 12.51 -15.04 7.38
CA GLY A 72 11.60 -14.07 7.99
C GLY A 72 10.80 -13.27 6.95
N GLY A 73 11.44 -12.83 5.87
CA GLY A 73 10.75 -12.19 4.73
C GLY A 73 9.71 -13.12 4.09
N THR A 74 10.04 -14.40 3.94
CA THR A 74 9.09 -15.43 3.50
C THR A 74 7.90 -15.55 4.44
N GLY A 75 8.15 -15.62 5.76
CA GLY A 75 7.10 -15.66 6.78
C GLY A 75 6.20 -14.42 6.76
N TYR A 76 6.80 -13.24 6.62
CA TYR A 76 6.07 -11.97 6.47
C TYR A 76 5.12 -11.99 5.28
N LEU A 77 5.62 -12.36 4.12
CA LEU A 77 4.82 -12.39 2.89
C LEU A 77 3.70 -13.42 2.95
N LEU A 78 3.97 -14.63 3.45
CA LEU A 78 2.95 -15.65 3.64
C LEU A 78 1.83 -15.18 4.56
N ALA A 79 2.17 -14.55 5.68
CA ALA A 79 1.19 -14.12 6.66
C ALA A 79 0.34 -12.92 6.18
N VAL A 80 0.96 -11.93 5.55
CA VAL A 80 0.23 -10.74 5.03
C VAL A 80 -0.64 -11.09 3.82
N HIS A 81 -0.20 -12.04 2.97
CA HIS A 81 -0.89 -12.40 1.73
C HIS A 81 -1.61 -13.75 1.81
N GLN A 82 -1.86 -14.30 3.00
CA GLN A 82 -2.54 -15.60 3.19
C GLN A 82 -3.87 -15.70 2.44
N TRP A 83 -4.52 -14.58 2.22
CA TRP A 83 -5.78 -14.46 1.48
C TRP A 83 -5.67 -14.86 0.00
N LEU A 84 -4.45 -14.93 -0.56
CA LEU A 84 -4.20 -15.45 -1.92
C LEU A 84 -4.19 -16.99 -1.98
N MET A 85 -4.17 -17.68 -0.83
CA MET A 85 -4.09 -19.16 -0.80
C MET A 85 -5.21 -19.85 -1.59
N PRO A 86 -6.48 -19.41 -1.55
CA PRO A 86 -7.54 -20.03 -2.36
C PRO A 86 -7.30 -19.95 -3.87
N SER A 87 -6.57 -18.93 -4.34
CA SER A 87 -6.28 -18.71 -5.77
C SER A 87 -4.95 -19.31 -6.22
N LEU A 88 -3.92 -19.20 -5.39
CA LEU A 88 -2.56 -19.62 -5.74
C LEU A 88 -2.18 -21.00 -5.19
N HIS A 89 -2.96 -21.56 -4.23
CA HIS A 89 -2.67 -22.84 -3.58
C HIS A 89 -1.20 -22.90 -3.09
N VAL A 90 -0.50 -23.99 -3.36
CA VAL A 90 0.92 -24.18 -2.97
C VAL A 90 1.87 -23.13 -3.59
N PHE A 91 1.53 -22.54 -4.72
CA PHE A 91 2.37 -21.56 -5.39
C PHE A 91 2.60 -20.29 -4.56
N ILE A 92 1.71 -19.95 -3.60
CA ILE A 92 1.94 -18.84 -2.70
C ILE A 92 3.22 -19.03 -1.87
N VAL A 93 3.55 -20.28 -1.50
CA VAL A 93 4.77 -20.58 -0.74
C VAL A 93 6.01 -20.34 -1.59
N VAL A 94 5.96 -20.76 -2.87
CA VAL A 94 7.07 -20.54 -3.82
C VAL A 94 7.26 -19.04 -4.06
N LEU A 95 6.18 -18.30 -4.32
CA LEU A 95 6.24 -16.85 -4.54
C LEU A 95 6.75 -16.11 -3.31
N ALA A 96 6.25 -16.46 -2.12
CA ALA A 96 6.71 -15.86 -0.88
C ALA A 96 8.20 -16.17 -0.60
N ALA A 97 8.66 -17.38 -0.92
CA ALA A 97 10.08 -17.75 -0.78
C ALA A 97 10.96 -16.96 -1.77
N LEU A 98 10.54 -16.83 -3.03
CA LEU A 98 11.27 -16.06 -4.05
C LEU A 98 11.33 -14.57 -3.69
N LEU A 99 10.20 -13.96 -3.35
CA LEU A 99 10.15 -12.55 -2.96
C LEU A 99 10.82 -12.30 -1.59
N GLY A 100 10.74 -13.27 -0.68
CA GLY A 100 11.41 -13.25 0.61
C GLY A 100 12.94 -13.10 0.49
N LEU A 101 13.55 -13.54 -0.63
CA LEU A 101 14.98 -13.35 -0.89
C LEU A 101 15.42 -11.88 -0.83
N LEU A 102 14.51 -10.95 -1.08
CA LEU A 102 14.79 -9.51 -0.95
C LEU A 102 15.22 -9.12 0.47
N TRP A 103 14.81 -9.88 1.50
CA TRP A 103 15.23 -9.65 2.89
C TRP A 103 16.57 -10.30 3.25
N ALA A 104 17.18 -11.12 2.39
CA ALA A 104 18.49 -11.70 2.68
C ALA A 104 19.60 -10.63 2.82
N PRO A 105 19.74 -9.63 1.92
CA PRO A 105 20.68 -8.52 2.11
C PRO A 105 20.36 -7.68 3.35
N TRP A 106 19.07 -7.48 3.68
CA TRP A 106 18.68 -6.78 4.90
C TRP A 106 19.09 -7.55 6.16
N GLY A 107 18.99 -8.87 6.15
CA GLY A 107 19.51 -9.71 7.23
C GLY A 107 21.01 -9.51 7.46
N LEU A 108 21.80 -9.38 6.38
CA LEU A 108 23.22 -9.03 6.49
C LEU A 108 23.41 -7.64 7.08
N LEU A 109 22.64 -6.66 6.63
CA LEU A 109 22.68 -5.29 7.13
C LEU A 109 22.36 -5.23 8.62
N VAL A 110 21.27 -5.88 9.06
CA VAL A 110 20.88 -5.98 10.47
C VAL A 110 21.99 -6.61 11.31
N SER A 111 22.54 -7.75 10.86
CA SER A 111 23.65 -8.42 11.57
C SER A 111 24.89 -7.52 11.65
N ARG A 112 25.19 -6.76 10.60
CA ARG A 112 26.32 -5.82 10.58
C ARG A 112 26.13 -4.66 11.54
N MET A 113 24.90 -4.13 11.67
CA MET A 113 24.59 -2.95 12.49
C MET A 113 24.33 -3.29 13.96
N LEU A 114 23.68 -4.43 14.24
CA LEU A 114 23.25 -4.81 15.58
C LEU A 114 24.06 -5.95 16.20
N GLY A 115 24.94 -6.61 15.43
CA GLY A 115 25.73 -7.74 15.88
C GLY A 115 26.77 -7.37 16.96
N GLY A 116 27.11 -8.33 17.82
CA GLY A 116 28.09 -8.13 18.89
C GLY A 116 27.68 -7.06 19.90
N ALA A 117 28.64 -6.16 20.23
CA ALA A 117 28.43 -4.99 21.08
C ALA A 117 28.63 -3.71 20.25
N PRO A 118 27.59 -3.19 19.60
CA PRO A 118 27.71 -2.01 18.75
C PRO A 118 28.14 -0.78 19.58
N SER A 119 29.04 0.04 19.02
CA SER A 119 29.37 1.34 19.60
C SER A 119 28.14 2.26 19.60
N VAL A 120 28.14 3.31 20.41
CA VAL A 120 27.05 4.30 20.42
C VAL A 120 26.80 4.87 19.02
N ALA A 121 27.85 5.19 18.28
CA ALA A 121 27.73 5.70 16.91
C ALA A 121 27.12 4.68 15.96
N THR A 122 27.52 3.39 16.04
CA THR A 122 26.93 2.32 15.24
C THR A 122 25.47 2.10 15.59
N ALA A 123 25.13 2.13 16.88
CA ALA A 123 23.75 1.99 17.35
C ALA A 123 22.87 3.16 16.88
N ALA A 124 23.36 4.39 16.94
CA ALA A 124 22.65 5.57 16.42
C ALA A 124 22.45 5.48 14.90
N ALA A 125 23.50 5.09 14.16
CA ALA A 125 23.39 4.87 12.71
C ALA A 125 22.39 3.74 12.37
N ALA A 126 22.28 2.69 13.19
CA ALA A 126 21.35 1.58 12.98
C ALA A 126 19.90 2.03 12.91
N VAL A 127 19.50 3.04 13.73
CA VAL A 127 18.13 3.60 13.76
C VAL A 127 17.74 4.23 12.41
N ILE A 128 18.71 4.56 11.56
CA ILE A 128 18.48 5.15 10.24
C ILE A 128 18.78 4.12 9.12
N VAL A 129 19.88 3.41 9.21
CA VAL A 129 20.35 2.49 8.15
C VAL A 129 19.48 1.24 8.03
N VAL A 130 19.04 0.64 9.14
CA VAL A 130 18.19 -0.56 9.12
C VAL A 130 16.82 -0.27 8.51
N PRO A 131 16.12 0.82 8.88
CA PRO A 131 14.87 1.22 8.22
C PRO A 131 15.05 1.56 6.74
N SER A 132 16.16 2.22 6.38
CA SER A 132 16.46 2.52 4.97
C SER A 132 16.58 1.25 4.14
N GLY A 133 17.23 0.20 4.68
CA GLY A 133 17.30 -1.10 4.02
C GLY A 133 15.93 -1.75 3.83
N TRP A 134 15.06 -1.67 4.84
CA TRP A 134 13.67 -2.15 4.73
C TRP A 134 12.90 -1.41 3.64
N LEU A 135 13.01 -0.08 3.62
CA LEU A 135 12.28 0.76 2.67
C LEU A 135 12.64 0.44 1.21
N ILE A 136 13.92 0.12 0.93
CA ILE A 136 14.34 -0.28 -0.41
C ILE A 136 13.78 -1.64 -0.81
N ILE A 137 13.59 -2.55 0.13
CA ILE A 137 12.89 -3.81 -0.14
C ILE A 137 11.42 -3.55 -0.47
N GLU A 138 10.76 -2.70 0.29
CA GLU A 138 9.38 -2.29 0.01
C GLU A 138 9.25 -1.63 -1.36
N LEU A 139 10.21 -0.75 -1.74
CA LEU A 139 10.25 -0.15 -3.06
C LEU A 139 10.40 -1.21 -4.17
N ALA A 140 11.39 -2.10 -4.05
CA ALA A 140 11.62 -3.15 -5.04
C ALA A 140 10.39 -4.04 -5.22
N ARG A 141 9.75 -4.42 -4.12
CA ARG A 141 8.54 -5.24 -4.11
C ARG A 141 7.31 -4.51 -4.64
N SER A 142 7.32 -3.18 -4.58
CA SER A 142 6.21 -2.35 -5.09
C SER A 142 6.15 -2.28 -6.61
N TRP A 143 7.15 -2.85 -7.30
CA TRP A 143 7.03 -3.04 -8.74
C TRP A 143 5.84 -3.97 -9.04
N GLU A 144 4.99 -3.56 -9.97
CA GLU A 144 3.74 -4.24 -10.31
C GLU A 144 3.92 -5.75 -10.58
N ALA A 145 4.97 -6.10 -11.36
CA ALA A 145 5.27 -7.51 -11.69
C ALA A 145 5.65 -8.37 -10.48
N LEU A 146 6.03 -7.75 -9.35
CA LEU A 146 6.36 -8.42 -8.08
C LEU A 146 5.19 -8.37 -7.07
N GLY A 147 3.98 -8.01 -7.50
CA GLY A 147 2.77 -7.98 -6.66
C GLY A 147 2.38 -6.60 -6.16
N GLY A 148 3.13 -5.55 -6.51
CA GLY A 148 2.79 -4.15 -6.15
C GLY A 148 2.93 -3.83 -4.67
N PRO A 149 2.57 -2.60 -4.26
CA PRO A 149 2.75 -2.09 -2.89
C PRO A 149 1.68 -2.60 -1.90
N TRP A 150 1.25 -3.84 -2.02
CA TRP A 150 0.34 -4.46 -1.05
C TRP A 150 1.11 -4.97 0.16
N GLY A 151 0.61 -4.69 1.37
CA GLY A 151 1.27 -5.12 2.61
C GLY A 151 2.59 -4.39 2.87
N LEU A 152 2.70 -3.10 2.56
CA LEU A 152 3.76 -2.24 3.08
C LEU A 152 3.53 -2.04 4.58
N LEU A 153 4.59 -2.07 5.38
CA LEU A 153 4.45 -2.05 6.83
C LEU A 153 3.73 -0.80 7.35
N GLY A 154 3.96 0.34 6.71
CA GLY A 154 3.27 1.60 7.02
C GLY A 154 1.76 1.53 6.79
N ALA A 155 1.28 0.65 5.91
CA ALA A 155 -0.15 0.48 5.66
C ALA A 155 -0.90 -0.13 6.86
N SER A 156 -0.21 -0.80 7.78
CA SER A 156 -0.79 -1.26 9.04
C SER A 156 -1.31 -0.12 9.93
N GLN A 157 -0.89 1.13 9.67
CA GLN A 157 -1.22 2.31 10.46
C GLN A 157 -2.41 3.13 9.92
N TRP A 158 -3.17 2.58 9.01
CA TRP A 158 -4.26 3.23 8.27
C TRP A 158 -5.34 3.90 9.14
N GLN A 159 -5.51 3.48 10.39
CA GLN A 159 -6.50 4.02 11.33
C GLN A 159 -5.90 4.95 12.39
N VAL A 160 -4.58 5.20 12.34
CA VAL A 160 -3.87 6.00 13.34
C VAL A 160 -3.70 7.44 12.85
N PRO A 161 -4.41 8.44 13.43
CA PRO A 161 -4.40 9.81 12.92
C PRO A 161 -2.99 10.41 12.80
N ALA A 162 -2.11 10.14 13.78
CA ALA A 162 -0.73 10.62 13.73
C ALA A 162 0.08 10.02 12.56
N ALA A 163 -0.14 8.74 12.25
CA ALA A 163 0.52 8.06 11.13
C ALA A 163 -0.05 8.54 9.78
N LEU A 164 -1.36 8.76 9.68
CA LEU A 164 -2.00 9.36 8.51
C LEU A 164 -1.46 10.79 8.27
N ARG A 165 -1.21 11.53 9.35
CA ARG A 165 -0.56 12.84 9.28
C ARG A 165 0.87 12.74 8.76
N VAL A 166 1.64 11.74 9.18
CA VAL A 166 2.97 11.44 8.63
C VAL A 166 2.89 11.06 7.15
N ALA A 167 1.86 10.30 6.76
CA ALA A 167 1.65 9.92 5.36
C ALA A 167 1.43 11.14 4.45
N SER A 168 0.82 12.24 4.93
CA SER A 168 0.69 13.48 4.16
C SER A 168 2.02 14.17 3.84
N VAL A 169 3.11 13.77 4.51
CA VAL A 169 4.47 14.36 4.32
C VAL A 169 5.33 13.48 3.42
N GLY A 170 5.29 12.17 3.58
CA GLY A 170 6.16 11.26 2.84
C GLY A 170 5.52 9.93 2.48
N ALA A 171 4.19 9.92 2.30
CA ALA A 171 3.37 8.75 2.01
C ALA A 171 3.54 7.60 3.02
N VAL A 172 3.03 6.45 2.67
CA VAL A 172 3.22 5.19 3.39
C VAL A 172 4.70 4.87 3.63
N TRP A 173 5.60 5.39 2.78
CA TRP A 173 7.05 5.20 2.87
C TRP A 173 7.64 5.76 4.15
N LEU A 174 7.28 6.99 4.52
CA LEU A 174 7.75 7.63 5.75
C LEU A 174 7.18 6.93 6.99
N VAL A 175 5.94 6.45 6.90
CA VAL A 175 5.31 5.66 7.97
C VAL A 175 6.05 4.34 8.18
N SER A 176 6.34 3.59 7.09
CA SER A 176 7.15 2.35 7.16
C SER A 176 8.52 2.61 7.78
N LEU A 177 9.21 3.67 7.34
CA LEU A 177 10.53 4.05 7.84
C LEU A 177 10.50 4.28 9.37
N LEU A 178 9.52 5.05 9.85
CA LEU A 178 9.36 5.34 11.28
C LEU A 178 9.02 4.08 12.10
N VAL A 179 8.13 3.22 11.61
CA VAL A 179 7.78 1.97 12.29
C VAL A 179 9.02 1.07 12.44
N VAL A 180 9.83 0.92 11.39
CA VAL A 180 11.06 0.11 11.46
C VAL A 180 12.13 0.79 12.33
N ALA A 181 12.22 2.12 12.31
CA ALA A 181 13.13 2.86 13.18
C ALA A 181 12.83 2.64 14.66
N VAL A 182 11.54 2.70 15.04
CA VAL A 182 11.11 2.39 16.41
C VAL A 182 11.43 0.94 16.78
N ASN A 183 11.13 -0.04 15.93
CA ASN A 183 11.50 -1.45 16.17
C ASN A 183 13.02 -1.63 16.37
N THR A 184 13.83 -0.93 15.55
CA THR A 184 15.29 -0.96 15.67
C THR A 184 15.73 -0.35 16.99
N ALA A 185 15.19 0.80 17.37
CA ALA A 185 15.48 1.44 18.66
C ALA A 185 15.05 0.57 19.85
N VAL A 186 13.85 -0.01 19.81
CA VAL A 186 13.38 -0.95 20.85
C VAL A 186 14.31 -2.16 20.93
N THR A 187 14.78 -2.71 19.80
CA THR A 187 15.76 -3.81 19.80
C THR A 187 17.06 -3.40 20.50
N LEU A 188 17.54 -2.18 20.28
CA LEU A 188 18.77 -1.65 20.92
C LEU A 188 18.63 -1.52 22.44
N LEU A 189 17.42 -1.35 23.01
CA LEU A 189 17.20 -1.33 24.47
C LEU A 189 17.59 -2.65 25.15
N PHE A 190 17.58 -3.77 24.43
CA PHE A 190 17.98 -5.08 24.95
C PHE A 190 19.50 -5.34 24.86
N LEU A 191 20.28 -4.36 24.38
CA LEU A 191 21.73 -4.50 24.18
C LEU A 191 22.53 -3.81 25.27
N THR A 192 23.70 -3.28 24.92
CA THR A 192 24.65 -2.62 25.85
C THR A 192 24.13 -1.28 26.35
N SER A 193 24.67 -0.75 27.43
CA SER A 193 24.29 0.57 27.99
C SER A 193 24.42 1.70 26.96
N GLY A 194 25.50 1.74 26.18
CA GLY A 194 25.67 2.73 25.12
C GLY A 194 24.64 2.61 24.02
N ALA A 195 24.24 1.37 23.65
CA ALA A 195 23.17 1.16 22.69
C ALA A 195 21.80 1.62 23.22
N ARG A 196 21.53 1.46 24.52
CA ARG A 196 20.32 1.96 25.18
C ARG A 196 20.19 3.47 25.11
N THR A 197 21.27 4.21 25.28
CA THR A 197 21.27 5.65 25.11
C THR A 197 20.92 6.04 23.67
N ALA A 198 21.54 5.42 22.68
CA ALA A 198 21.21 5.64 21.26
C ALA A 198 19.74 5.28 20.95
N ALA A 199 19.23 4.21 21.56
CA ALA A 199 17.82 3.81 21.45
C ALA A 199 16.86 4.86 21.99
N ALA A 200 17.11 5.36 23.21
CA ALA A 200 16.28 6.38 23.85
C ALA A 200 16.27 7.65 23.02
N VAL A 201 17.43 8.13 22.55
CA VAL A 201 17.53 9.26 21.65
C VAL A 201 16.76 9.01 20.34
N GLY A 202 16.91 7.84 19.73
CA GLY A 202 16.18 7.46 18.52
C GLY A 202 14.66 7.50 18.67
N ILE A 203 14.13 6.96 19.78
CA ILE A 203 12.69 7.01 20.09
C ILE A 203 12.23 8.46 20.27
N VAL A 204 12.98 9.27 21.03
CA VAL A 204 12.67 10.69 21.25
C VAL A 204 12.67 11.45 19.91
N VAL A 205 13.66 11.22 19.05
CA VAL A 205 13.74 11.86 17.72
C VAL A 205 12.54 11.47 16.86
N CYS A 206 12.15 10.19 16.82
CA CYS A 206 10.95 9.76 16.12
C CYS A 206 9.68 10.43 16.66
N ALA A 207 9.54 10.51 17.99
CA ALA A 207 8.39 11.16 18.62
C ALA A 207 8.34 12.67 18.31
N LEU A 208 9.48 13.35 18.39
CA LEU A 208 9.59 14.79 18.05
C LEU A 208 9.31 15.03 16.57
N ALA A 209 9.77 14.15 15.67
CA ALA A 209 9.47 14.25 14.24
C ALA A 209 7.97 14.12 13.96
N VAL A 210 7.30 13.15 14.59
CA VAL A 210 5.83 13.00 14.49
C VAL A 210 5.12 14.23 15.08
N GLY A 211 5.55 14.72 16.24
CA GLY A 211 5.00 15.94 16.86
C GLY A 211 5.17 17.18 15.98
N ALA A 212 6.34 17.35 15.38
CA ALA A 212 6.61 18.43 14.43
C ALA A 212 5.73 18.34 13.19
N ILE A 213 5.59 17.14 12.62
CA ILE A 213 4.69 16.91 11.48
C ILE A 213 3.24 17.21 11.87
N TRP A 214 2.82 16.79 13.05
CA TRP A 214 1.46 17.02 13.54
C TRP A 214 1.13 18.52 13.63
N THR A 215 2.07 19.32 14.09
CA THR A 215 1.86 20.76 14.34
C THR A 215 2.07 21.64 13.11
N TRP A 216 3.07 21.33 12.27
CA TRP A 216 3.52 22.25 11.22
C TRP A 216 3.29 21.76 9.78
N ALA A 217 3.02 20.48 9.54
CA ALA A 217 2.78 20.06 8.17
C ALA A 217 1.49 20.71 7.60
N PRO A 218 1.48 21.14 6.33
CA PRO A 218 0.29 21.70 5.71
C PRO A 218 -0.90 20.76 5.80
N GLN A 219 -2.07 21.30 6.07
CA GLN A 219 -3.32 20.56 6.04
C GLN A 219 -4.18 21.01 4.86
N PRO A 220 -4.91 20.10 4.23
CA PRO A 220 -5.90 20.49 3.24
C PRO A 220 -7.02 21.28 3.91
N GLU A 221 -7.45 22.35 3.26
CA GLU A 221 -8.57 23.20 3.70
C GLU A 221 -9.88 22.66 3.13
N GLN A 222 -10.91 22.59 3.94
CA GLN A 222 -12.23 22.17 3.49
C GLN A 222 -12.76 23.15 2.45
N SER A 223 -13.17 22.65 1.28
CA SER A 223 -13.63 23.45 0.15
C SER A 223 -15.10 23.20 -0.24
N GLY A 224 -15.78 22.31 0.45
CA GLY A 224 -17.17 21.96 0.20
C GLY A 224 -17.52 20.56 0.67
N VAL A 225 -18.69 20.08 0.24
CA VAL A 225 -19.17 18.72 0.48
C VAL A 225 -19.82 18.22 -0.80
N ALA A 226 -19.45 17.01 -1.24
CA ALA A 226 -20.12 16.31 -2.32
C ALA A 226 -20.92 15.12 -1.78
N ARG A 227 -22.12 14.91 -2.28
CA ARG A 227 -22.99 13.78 -1.87
C ARG A 227 -22.83 12.64 -2.86
N ILE A 228 -22.07 11.65 -2.45
CA ILE A 228 -21.71 10.51 -3.30
C ILE A 228 -22.48 9.27 -2.89
N ALA A 229 -23.21 8.68 -3.81
CA ALA A 229 -23.87 7.42 -3.64
C ALA A 229 -22.99 6.26 -4.11
N VAL A 230 -22.81 5.26 -3.26
CA VAL A 230 -22.10 4.01 -3.59
C VAL A 230 -23.12 2.89 -3.70
N VAL A 231 -23.06 2.15 -4.80
CA VAL A 231 -23.96 1.01 -5.08
C VAL A 231 -23.17 -0.28 -5.05
N GLN A 232 -23.47 -1.14 -4.10
CA GLN A 232 -22.86 -2.45 -3.90
C GLN A 232 -23.90 -3.55 -4.11
N PRO A 233 -23.93 -4.24 -5.26
CA PRO A 233 -24.90 -5.31 -5.53
C PRO A 233 -24.64 -6.57 -4.69
N GLY A 234 -23.42 -6.74 -4.14
CA GLY A 234 -23.03 -7.92 -3.40
C GLY A 234 -22.72 -9.12 -4.29
N VAL A 235 -22.54 -10.28 -3.67
CA VAL A 235 -22.19 -11.51 -4.40
C VAL A 235 -23.39 -12.01 -5.22
N VAL A 236 -23.18 -12.17 -6.50
CA VAL A 236 -24.13 -12.79 -7.44
C VAL A 236 -23.41 -13.89 -8.20
N SER A 237 -23.85 -15.13 -8.03
CA SER A 237 -23.25 -16.33 -8.61
C SER A 237 -24.12 -16.92 -9.72
N GLY A 238 -23.54 -17.80 -10.52
CA GLY A 238 -24.22 -18.55 -11.57
C GLY A 238 -23.96 -18.03 -12.99
N PRO A 239 -24.46 -18.75 -14.02
CA PRO A 239 -24.13 -18.49 -15.43
C PRO A 239 -24.59 -17.10 -15.91
N ASN A 240 -25.66 -16.53 -15.33
CA ASN A 240 -26.19 -15.20 -15.68
C ASN A 240 -25.73 -14.10 -14.71
N SER A 241 -24.67 -14.35 -13.93
CA SER A 241 -24.22 -13.45 -12.86
C SER A 241 -23.94 -12.01 -13.35
N VAL A 242 -23.43 -11.83 -14.57
CA VAL A 242 -23.17 -10.50 -15.14
C VAL A 242 -24.48 -9.71 -15.33
N ALA A 243 -25.48 -10.31 -15.96
CA ALA A 243 -26.77 -9.67 -16.19
C ALA A 243 -27.53 -9.41 -14.88
N LEU A 244 -27.47 -10.36 -13.94
CA LEU A 244 -28.12 -10.23 -12.64
C LEU A 244 -27.47 -9.13 -11.76
N ARG A 245 -26.14 -9.02 -11.79
CA ARG A 245 -25.42 -7.94 -11.09
C ARG A 245 -25.80 -6.57 -11.65
N PHE A 246 -25.84 -6.45 -12.97
CA PHE A 246 -26.27 -5.22 -13.63
C PHE A 246 -27.70 -4.85 -13.23
N ALA A 247 -28.67 -5.77 -13.34
CA ALA A 247 -30.06 -5.55 -12.95
C ALA A 247 -30.19 -5.18 -11.46
N ARG A 248 -29.38 -5.80 -10.59
CA ARG A 248 -29.38 -5.46 -9.16
C ARG A 248 -28.81 -4.07 -8.90
N SER A 249 -27.73 -3.68 -9.59
CA SER A 249 -27.18 -2.33 -9.52
C SER A 249 -28.20 -1.29 -9.98
N GLU A 250 -28.96 -1.56 -11.05
CA GLU A 250 -30.05 -0.68 -11.49
C GLU A 250 -31.14 -0.55 -10.40
N GLN A 251 -31.59 -1.67 -9.84
CA GLN A 251 -32.62 -1.66 -8.80
C GLN A 251 -32.19 -0.83 -7.59
N LEU A 252 -30.94 -1.03 -7.13
CA LEU A 252 -30.38 -0.28 -6.00
C LEU A 252 -30.21 1.21 -6.35
N THR A 253 -29.79 1.53 -7.58
CA THR A 253 -29.66 2.92 -8.03
C THR A 253 -31.01 3.64 -8.01
N ARG A 254 -32.09 3.00 -8.42
CA ARG A 254 -33.46 3.59 -8.37
C ARG A 254 -33.89 3.98 -6.96
N THR A 255 -33.39 3.30 -5.91
CA THR A 255 -33.71 3.67 -4.52
C THR A 255 -33.10 5.01 -4.09
N LEU A 256 -32.22 5.58 -4.91
CA LEU A 256 -31.57 6.87 -4.67
C LEU A 256 -32.38 8.05 -5.25
N ALA A 257 -33.44 7.79 -6.00
CA ALA A 257 -34.29 8.85 -6.57
C ALA A 257 -34.81 9.79 -5.45
N GLY A 258 -34.67 11.09 -5.64
CA GLY A 258 -35.04 12.13 -4.68
C GLY A 258 -34.09 12.30 -3.49
N ARG A 259 -32.90 11.68 -3.52
CA ARG A 259 -31.93 11.81 -2.42
C ARG A 259 -30.89 12.91 -2.59
N ASP A 260 -30.99 13.75 -3.60
CA ASP A 260 -30.02 14.83 -3.91
C ASP A 260 -28.58 14.34 -3.90
N VAL A 261 -28.19 13.48 -4.80
CA VAL A 261 -26.82 12.99 -4.96
C VAL A 261 -26.11 13.69 -6.10
N ASP A 262 -24.79 13.92 -5.98
CA ASP A 262 -23.99 14.56 -7.02
C ASP A 262 -23.39 13.53 -8.00
N LEU A 263 -23.13 12.31 -7.53
CA LEU A 263 -22.57 11.22 -8.33
C LEU A 263 -23.00 9.87 -7.74
N VAL A 264 -23.34 8.94 -8.63
CA VAL A 264 -23.54 7.52 -8.27
C VAL A 264 -22.32 6.73 -8.74
N VAL A 265 -21.75 5.89 -7.87
CA VAL A 265 -20.57 5.08 -8.18
C VAL A 265 -20.90 3.60 -8.06
N TRP A 266 -20.69 2.85 -9.14
CA TRP A 266 -20.73 1.38 -9.16
C TRP A 266 -19.32 0.81 -9.02
N GLY A 267 -19.19 -0.41 -8.48
CA GLY A 267 -17.92 -1.10 -8.33
C GLY A 267 -17.33 -1.63 -9.64
N GLU A 268 -16.13 -2.23 -9.54
CA GLU A 268 -15.39 -2.83 -10.66
C GLU A 268 -16.21 -3.94 -11.35
N SER A 269 -16.09 -4.02 -12.67
CA SER A 269 -16.79 -5.03 -13.51
C SER A 269 -18.31 -5.04 -13.33
N SER A 270 -18.91 -3.89 -13.03
CA SER A 270 -20.37 -3.72 -12.92
C SER A 270 -21.08 -3.87 -14.26
N VAL A 271 -20.41 -3.59 -15.37
CA VAL A 271 -20.87 -3.77 -16.74
C VAL A 271 -19.93 -4.73 -17.47
N GLY A 272 -20.47 -5.86 -17.92
CA GLY A 272 -19.68 -6.89 -18.60
C GLY A 272 -19.56 -6.72 -20.11
N GLN A 273 -19.89 -5.56 -20.64
CA GLN A 273 -19.91 -5.27 -22.08
C GLN A 273 -19.54 -3.82 -22.37
N ASP A 274 -18.96 -3.60 -23.55
CA ASP A 274 -18.61 -2.26 -24.04
C ASP A 274 -19.89 -1.45 -24.36
N LEU A 275 -20.11 -0.37 -23.65
CA LEU A 275 -21.29 0.49 -23.82
C LEU A 275 -21.34 1.16 -25.19
N SER A 276 -20.20 1.35 -25.87
CA SER A 276 -20.18 1.88 -27.23
C SER A 276 -20.80 0.91 -28.24
N ARG A 277 -20.79 -0.38 -27.95
CA ARG A 277 -21.39 -1.45 -28.75
C ARG A 277 -22.75 -1.92 -28.25
N ARG A 278 -23.16 -1.44 -27.08
CA ARG A 278 -24.42 -1.80 -26.43
C ARG A 278 -25.21 -0.55 -26.06
N PRO A 279 -25.74 0.17 -27.07
CA PRO A 279 -26.53 1.39 -26.85
C PRO A 279 -27.76 1.14 -25.96
N ASP A 280 -28.30 -0.09 -25.96
CA ASP A 280 -29.40 -0.49 -25.10
C ASP A 280 -29.00 -0.43 -23.60
N LEU A 281 -27.80 -0.91 -23.22
CA LEU A 281 -27.30 -0.82 -21.86
C LEU A 281 -26.93 0.62 -21.49
N ALA A 282 -26.32 1.36 -22.41
CA ALA A 282 -26.01 2.78 -22.23
C ALA A 282 -27.29 3.59 -21.96
N ALA A 283 -28.36 3.37 -22.75
CA ALA A 283 -29.64 4.03 -22.58
C ALA A 283 -30.31 3.69 -21.21
N ARG A 284 -30.15 2.45 -20.72
CA ARG A 284 -30.64 2.05 -19.38
C ARG A 284 -29.93 2.81 -18.28
N ILE A 285 -28.60 2.98 -18.35
CA ILE A 285 -27.83 3.73 -17.36
C ILE A 285 -28.15 5.23 -17.46
N ALA A 286 -28.26 5.78 -18.66
CA ALA A 286 -28.69 7.17 -18.87
C ALA A 286 -30.10 7.45 -18.30
N LYS A 287 -31.00 6.48 -18.41
CA LYS A 287 -32.32 6.56 -17.77
C LYS A 287 -32.21 6.62 -16.25
N LEU A 288 -31.31 5.81 -15.63
CA LEU A 288 -31.05 5.88 -14.18
C LEU A 288 -30.46 7.24 -13.78
N SER A 289 -29.54 7.78 -14.58
CA SER A 289 -28.97 9.12 -14.36
C SER A 289 -30.09 10.17 -14.30
N ARG A 290 -31.04 10.13 -15.25
CA ARG A 290 -32.24 11.03 -15.22
C ARG A 290 -33.15 10.79 -14.03
N GLU A 291 -33.41 9.53 -13.68
CA GLU A 291 -34.29 9.16 -12.54
C GLU A 291 -33.72 9.61 -11.19
N VAL A 292 -32.39 9.57 -11.04
CA VAL A 292 -31.68 9.96 -9.80
C VAL A 292 -31.28 11.43 -9.81
N GLY A 293 -31.12 12.05 -11.00
CA GLY A 293 -30.66 13.43 -11.16
C GLY A 293 -29.16 13.60 -10.98
N ALA A 294 -28.36 12.54 -11.21
CA ALA A 294 -26.91 12.53 -11.07
C ALA A 294 -26.25 11.61 -12.09
N ASP A 295 -25.02 11.91 -12.49
CA ASP A 295 -24.22 11.04 -13.33
C ASP A 295 -23.89 9.72 -12.64
N VAL A 296 -23.65 8.67 -13.42
CA VAL A 296 -23.32 7.32 -12.92
C VAL A 296 -21.94 6.92 -13.44
N LEU A 297 -20.99 6.74 -12.52
CA LEU A 297 -19.69 6.18 -12.83
C LEU A 297 -19.77 4.65 -12.76
N VAL A 298 -19.68 3.99 -13.92
CA VAL A 298 -19.70 2.53 -14.04
C VAL A 298 -18.31 1.99 -14.37
N ASN A 299 -18.14 0.66 -14.31
CA ASN A 299 -16.90 0.02 -14.71
C ASN A 299 -17.19 -1.12 -15.69
N GLU A 300 -16.63 -1.02 -16.87
CA GLU A 300 -16.69 -2.04 -17.92
C GLU A 300 -15.56 -3.05 -17.78
N ASP A 301 -15.85 -4.32 -18.05
CA ASP A 301 -14.86 -5.39 -18.28
C ASP A 301 -15.19 -6.01 -19.63
N ALA A 302 -14.65 -5.43 -20.68
CA ALA A 302 -15.14 -5.68 -22.03
C ALA A 302 -14.07 -5.57 -23.11
N ARG A 303 -14.31 -6.21 -24.25
CA ARG A 303 -13.47 -6.08 -25.44
C ARG A 303 -13.75 -4.74 -26.13
N HIS A 304 -12.71 -3.95 -26.25
CA HIS A 304 -12.73 -2.59 -26.77
C HIS A 304 -11.51 -2.35 -27.67
N THR A 305 -11.60 -1.37 -28.56
CA THR A 305 -10.46 -0.86 -29.33
C THR A 305 -10.10 0.52 -28.80
N ASP A 306 -8.88 0.66 -28.30
CA ASP A 306 -8.41 1.93 -27.75
C ASP A 306 -8.08 2.96 -28.86
N THR A 307 -7.76 4.18 -28.44
CA THR A 307 -7.41 5.29 -29.35
C THR A 307 -6.15 5.04 -30.17
N SER A 308 -5.31 4.07 -29.80
CA SER A 308 -4.12 3.64 -30.54
C SER A 308 -4.39 2.49 -31.52
N GLY A 309 -5.64 2.02 -31.59
CA GLY A 309 -6.05 0.90 -32.47
C GLY A 309 -5.81 -0.49 -31.87
N ARG A 310 -5.38 -0.61 -30.60
CA ARG A 310 -5.21 -1.93 -29.95
C ARG A 310 -6.57 -2.46 -29.52
N THR A 311 -6.89 -3.67 -29.96
CA THR A 311 -8.13 -4.37 -29.60
C THR A 311 -7.86 -5.48 -28.60
N GLY A 312 -8.59 -5.48 -27.47
CA GLY A 312 -8.51 -6.50 -26.44
C GLY A 312 -9.46 -6.24 -25.29
N ILE A 313 -9.33 -6.99 -24.20
CA ILE A 313 -10.19 -6.77 -23.02
C ILE A 313 -9.55 -5.72 -22.12
N PHE A 314 -10.30 -4.64 -21.87
CA PHE A 314 -9.95 -3.58 -20.93
C PHE A 314 -10.90 -3.58 -19.75
N LYS A 315 -10.41 -3.10 -18.61
CA LYS A 315 -11.23 -2.69 -17.48
C LYS A 315 -11.26 -1.17 -17.45
N SER A 316 -12.44 -0.59 -17.55
CA SER A 316 -12.57 0.83 -17.80
C SER A 316 -13.60 1.49 -16.91
N ALA A 317 -13.24 2.59 -16.27
CA ALA A 317 -14.20 3.50 -15.67
C ALA A 317 -14.82 4.36 -16.76
N VAL A 318 -16.15 4.44 -16.80
CA VAL A 318 -16.93 5.20 -17.78
C VAL A 318 -17.97 6.03 -17.06
N LEU A 319 -18.00 7.34 -17.36
CA LEU A 319 -19.00 8.26 -16.83
C LEU A 319 -20.20 8.32 -17.78
N VAL A 320 -21.38 8.14 -17.24
CA VAL A 320 -22.64 8.14 -17.98
C VAL A 320 -23.59 9.18 -17.39
N GLY A 321 -23.92 10.17 -18.18
CA GLY A 321 -24.87 11.23 -17.85
C GLY A 321 -26.30 10.95 -18.35
N PRO A 322 -27.19 11.93 -18.25
CA PRO A 322 -28.60 11.81 -18.66
C PRO A 322 -28.79 11.52 -20.15
N ASP A 323 -27.84 11.92 -20.97
CA ASP A 323 -27.91 11.74 -22.44
C ASP A 323 -27.08 10.51 -22.92
N GLY A 324 -26.41 9.82 -22.02
CA GLY A 324 -25.56 8.66 -22.31
C GLY A 324 -24.12 8.83 -21.84
N PRO A 325 -23.18 8.01 -22.34
CA PRO A 325 -21.77 8.16 -22.01
C PRO A 325 -21.25 9.55 -22.35
N THR A 326 -20.60 10.22 -21.39
CA THR A 326 -20.10 11.61 -21.54
C THR A 326 -18.89 11.72 -22.46
N GLY A 327 -18.26 10.59 -22.79
CA GLY A 327 -16.99 10.53 -23.50
C GLY A 327 -15.79 10.36 -22.55
N ASP A 328 -15.97 10.61 -21.26
CA ASP A 328 -14.94 10.38 -20.25
C ASP A 328 -14.77 8.88 -19.98
N ARG A 329 -13.57 8.39 -20.28
CA ARG A 329 -13.18 6.99 -20.09
C ARG A 329 -11.76 6.89 -19.55
N TYR A 330 -11.57 6.03 -18.57
CA TYR A 330 -10.26 5.66 -18.02
C TYR A 330 -10.06 4.16 -18.11
N ASP A 331 -9.07 3.71 -18.85
CA ASP A 331 -8.67 2.31 -18.94
C ASP A 331 -7.61 1.99 -17.90
N LYS A 332 -7.81 0.92 -17.13
CA LYS A 332 -6.91 0.45 -16.07
C LYS A 332 -5.48 0.28 -16.59
N MET A 333 -4.52 0.91 -15.92
CA MET A 333 -3.10 0.90 -16.31
C MET A 333 -2.31 -0.18 -15.61
N ARG A 334 -2.59 -0.45 -14.32
CA ARG A 334 -1.87 -1.44 -13.52
C ARG A 334 -2.72 -2.68 -13.28
N LEU A 335 -2.28 -3.77 -13.91
CA LEU A 335 -3.00 -5.04 -13.91
C LEU A 335 -2.50 -5.94 -12.79
N VAL A 336 -3.40 -6.76 -12.24
CA VAL A 336 -3.09 -7.75 -11.22
C VAL A 336 -2.34 -8.92 -11.84
N PRO A 337 -1.06 -9.19 -11.45
CA PRO A 337 -0.36 -10.38 -11.90
C PRO A 337 -1.13 -11.66 -11.52
N PHE A 338 -1.18 -12.63 -12.40
CA PHE A 338 -1.91 -13.89 -12.26
C PHE A 338 -3.43 -13.79 -12.14
N GLY A 339 -3.99 -12.58 -12.02
CA GLY A 339 -5.43 -12.33 -12.01
C GLY A 339 -5.96 -11.76 -13.32
N GLU A 340 -5.22 -10.83 -13.92
CA GLU A 340 -5.62 -10.12 -15.14
C GLU A 340 -4.65 -10.35 -16.31
N TYR A 341 -3.44 -10.76 -16.03
CA TYR A 341 -2.46 -11.24 -17.00
C TYR A 341 -1.53 -12.26 -16.35
N ILE A 342 -0.88 -13.10 -17.17
CA ILE A 342 0.12 -14.05 -16.68
C ILE A 342 1.52 -13.52 -17.04
N PRO A 343 2.34 -13.15 -16.03
CA PRO A 343 3.72 -12.76 -16.27
C PRO A 343 4.46 -13.89 -17.00
N ALA A 344 5.25 -13.54 -18.04
CA ALA A 344 5.97 -14.52 -18.86
C ALA A 344 5.09 -15.73 -19.27
N ARG A 345 3.90 -15.48 -19.82
CA ARG A 345 2.90 -16.52 -20.19
C ARG A 345 3.49 -17.67 -21.01
N SER A 346 4.49 -17.40 -21.86
CA SER A 346 5.20 -18.43 -22.62
C SER A 346 5.90 -19.47 -21.74
N VAL A 347 6.31 -19.09 -20.53
CA VAL A 347 6.99 -19.96 -19.56
C VAL A 347 6.06 -20.46 -18.46
N LEU A 348 5.17 -19.59 -17.95
CA LEU A 348 4.32 -19.91 -16.80
C LEU A 348 2.90 -20.35 -17.18
N GLY A 349 2.49 -20.17 -18.44
CA GLY A 349 1.14 -20.51 -18.91
C GLY A 349 0.80 -22.00 -18.88
N TRP A 350 1.81 -22.89 -18.78
CA TRP A 350 1.61 -24.33 -18.64
C TRP A 350 1.25 -24.76 -17.20
N VAL A 351 1.45 -23.90 -16.21
CA VAL A 351 1.00 -24.14 -14.84
C VAL A 351 -0.52 -24.00 -14.80
N THR A 352 -1.21 -25.11 -14.96
CA THR A 352 -2.62 -25.23 -15.33
C THR A 352 -3.62 -24.51 -14.41
N SER A 353 -3.34 -24.39 -13.11
CA SER A 353 -4.21 -23.67 -12.17
C SER A 353 -4.10 -22.15 -12.33
N VAL A 354 -2.92 -21.65 -12.64
CA VAL A 354 -2.62 -20.24 -12.88
C VAL A 354 -3.12 -19.80 -14.26
N GLY A 355 -2.97 -20.66 -15.29
CA GLY A 355 -3.39 -20.37 -16.66
C GLY A 355 -4.90 -20.23 -16.84
N LYS A 356 -5.71 -20.82 -15.93
CA LYS A 356 -7.18 -20.73 -15.94
C LYS A 356 -7.70 -19.44 -15.28
N ALA A 357 -6.91 -18.79 -14.43
CA ALA A 357 -7.31 -17.58 -13.70
C ALA A 357 -7.47 -16.36 -14.64
N ALA A 358 -6.62 -16.25 -15.67
CA ALA A 358 -6.73 -15.24 -16.71
C ALA A 358 -6.73 -15.95 -18.09
N GLY A 359 -7.90 -16.34 -18.59
CA GLY A 359 -8.05 -17.03 -19.88
C GLY A 359 -7.48 -16.22 -21.04
N GLU A 360 -7.67 -14.89 -21.01
CA GLU A 360 -7.05 -13.91 -21.93
C GLU A 360 -6.48 -12.76 -21.10
N ASP A 361 -5.27 -12.29 -21.46
CA ASP A 361 -4.64 -11.15 -20.79
C ASP A 361 -5.43 -9.87 -21.07
N ARG A 362 -5.67 -9.07 -19.99
CA ARG A 362 -6.23 -7.72 -20.14
C ARG A 362 -5.18 -6.80 -20.74
N LEU A 363 -5.65 -5.82 -21.51
CA LEU A 363 -4.81 -4.74 -22.03
C LEU A 363 -4.76 -3.57 -21.04
N ARG A 364 -3.61 -2.90 -21.04
CA ARG A 364 -3.34 -1.74 -20.17
C ARG A 364 -3.76 -0.45 -20.84
N GLY A 365 -4.38 0.44 -20.07
CA GLY A 365 -4.51 1.85 -20.43
C GLY A 365 -3.14 2.54 -20.53
N THR A 366 -3.14 3.72 -21.14
CA THR A 366 -1.90 4.47 -21.43
C THR A 366 -1.72 5.72 -20.59
N ARG A 367 -2.79 6.25 -20.00
CA ARG A 367 -2.78 7.49 -19.21
C ARG A 367 -3.86 7.50 -18.15
N GLN A 368 -3.61 8.23 -17.07
CA GLN A 368 -4.64 8.58 -16.09
C GLN A 368 -5.55 9.69 -16.66
N VAL A 369 -6.80 9.71 -16.21
CA VAL A 369 -7.81 10.67 -16.65
C VAL A 369 -8.50 11.26 -15.43
N VAL A 370 -8.62 12.57 -15.38
CA VAL A 370 -9.52 13.26 -14.45
C VAL A 370 -10.81 13.57 -15.20
N MET A 371 -11.92 13.06 -14.68
CA MET A 371 -13.25 13.24 -15.29
C MET A 371 -13.98 14.41 -14.66
N SER A 372 -14.85 15.06 -15.42
CA SER A 372 -15.62 16.21 -14.99
C SER A 372 -17.10 15.84 -14.81
N VAL A 373 -17.57 15.90 -13.58
CA VAL A 373 -18.98 15.62 -13.22
C VAL A 373 -19.69 16.95 -13.03
N PRO A 374 -20.69 17.28 -13.85
CA PRO A 374 -21.51 18.47 -13.65
C PRO A 374 -22.23 18.40 -12.30
N GLU A 375 -22.14 19.44 -11.49
CA GLU A 375 -22.95 19.50 -10.26
C GLU A 375 -24.41 19.77 -10.63
N PRO A 376 -25.36 18.96 -10.14
CA PRO A 376 -26.75 19.21 -10.36
C PRO A 376 -27.15 20.57 -9.75
N PRO A 377 -28.09 21.30 -10.38
CA PRO A 377 -28.55 22.59 -9.86
C PRO A 377 -29.20 22.38 -8.48
N ARG A 378 -28.51 22.83 -7.44
CA ARG A 378 -29.06 22.82 -6.06
C ARG A 378 -30.02 23.98 -5.90
N THR A 379 -31.26 23.70 -5.53
CA THR A 379 -32.16 24.73 -4.99
C THR A 379 -31.64 25.10 -3.62
N ASP A 380 -30.90 26.21 -3.53
CA ASP A 380 -30.44 26.73 -2.25
C ASP A 380 -31.66 27.12 -1.41
N ARG A 381 -31.94 26.33 -0.38
CA ARG A 381 -33.03 26.59 0.57
C ARG A 381 -32.68 27.69 1.59
N SER A 382 -31.45 28.23 1.54
CA SER A 382 -30.94 29.17 2.53
C SER A 382 -31.04 30.64 2.12
N THR A 383 -31.22 30.96 0.84
CA THR A 383 -31.36 32.34 0.37
C THR A 383 -32.63 32.50 -0.47
N GLY A 384 -33.67 33.04 0.15
CA GLY A 384 -34.99 33.24 -0.46
C GLY A 384 -35.07 34.30 -1.53
N SER A 385 -34.14 34.37 -2.46
CA SER A 385 -34.18 35.27 -3.62
C SER A 385 -34.29 34.48 -4.93
N PRO A 386 -35.40 34.61 -5.69
CA PRO A 386 -35.63 33.87 -6.93
C PRO A 386 -34.85 34.34 -8.15
N ASN A 387 -34.01 35.38 -8.04
CA ASN A 387 -33.42 36.08 -9.17
C ASN A 387 -31.89 36.19 -9.22
N GLU A 388 -31.14 35.44 -8.44
CA GLU A 388 -29.68 35.39 -8.60
C GLU A 388 -29.30 34.38 -9.68
N VAL A 389 -28.90 34.89 -10.85
CA VAL A 389 -28.26 34.14 -11.93
C VAL A 389 -26.97 33.54 -11.34
N ARG A 390 -26.95 32.23 -11.19
CA ARG A 390 -25.86 31.46 -10.61
C ARG A 390 -24.57 31.66 -11.41
N ALA A 391 -23.47 31.81 -10.67
CA ALA A 391 -22.09 31.72 -11.16
C ALA A 391 -21.84 30.39 -11.93
N PRO A 392 -20.78 30.32 -12.78
CA PRO A 392 -20.56 29.20 -13.69
C PRO A 392 -20.60 27.86 -13.00
N GLU A 393 -21.20 26.89 -13.67
CA GLU A 393 -21.38 25.50 -13.26
C GLU A 393 -20.17 24.97 -12.47
N HIS A 394 -20.38 24.73 -11.17
CA HIS A 394 -19.37 24.04 -10.38
C HIS A 394 -19.28 22.60 -10.88
N THR A 395 -18.11 22.22 -11.33
CA THR A 395 -17.83 20.88 -11.83
C THR A 395 -16.98 20.13 -10.82
N LEU A 396 -17.47 18.98 -10.33
CA LEU A 396 -16.69 18.11 -9.47
C LEU A 396 -15.69 17.31 -10.32
N ARG A 397 -14.39 17.48 -10.06
CA ARG A 397 -13.31 16.76 -10.74
C ARG A 397 -12.96 15.48 -10.00
N ILE A 398 -13.22 14.32 -10.62
CA ILE A 398 -12.99 13.01 -10.05
C ILE A 398 -11.78 12.31 -10.69
N GLY A 399 -10.98 11.62 -9.87
CA GLY A 399 -9.85 10.81 -10.30
C GLY A 399 -10.15 9.31 -10.10
N PRO A 400 -10.55 8.57 -11.15
CA PRO A 400 -10.83 7.15 -11.04
C PRO A 400 -9.57 6.30 -10.97
N LEU A 401 -9.61 5.27 -10.15
CA LEU A 401 -8.67 4.16 -10.01
C LEU A 401 -9.46 2.86 -10.09
N VAL A 402 -8.87 1.81 -10.64
CA VAL A 402 -9.55 0.51 -10.71
C VAL A 402 -8.82 -0.52 -9.85
N CYS A 403 -9.49 -0.93 -8.75
CA CYS A 403 -9.10 -2.03 -7.86
C CYS A 403 -7.66 -1.91 -7.34
N PHE A 404 -6.77 -2.77 -7.80
CA PHE A 404 -5.36 -2.85 -7.43
C PHE A 404 -4.60 -1.52 -7.51
N GLU A 405 -5.02 -0.61 -8.37
CA GLU A 405 -4.39 0.70 -8.55
C GLU A 405 -4.44 1.58 -7.30
N SER A 406 -5.43 1.39 -6.44
CA SER A 406 -5.53 2.11 -5.16
C SER A 406 -4.40 1.75 -4.18
N ALA A 407 -3.69 0.64 -4.41
CA ALA A 407 -2.51 0.29 -3.63
C ALA A 407 -1.31 1.21 -3.93
N PHE A 408 -1.24 1.82 -5.11
CA PHE A 408 -0.09 2.58 -5.59
C PHE A 408 -0.17 4.06 -5.20
N PRO A 409 0.74 4.56 -4.35
CA PRO A 409 0.73 5.96 -3.91
C PRO A 409 0.92 6.97 -5.06
N ASP A 410 1.76 6.64 -6.04
CA ASP A 410 2.07 7.49 -7.18
C ASP A 410 0.88 7.74 -8.09
N MET A 411 -0.04 6.77 -8.24
CA MET A 411 -1.22 6.92 -9.08
C MET A 411 -2.20 7.95 -8.50
N SER A 412 -2.55 7.84 -7.23
CA SER A 412 -3.42 8.81 -6.57
C SER A 412 -2.77 10.19 -6.49
N ARG A 413 -1.44 10.25 -6.30
CA ARG A 413 -0.67 11.50 -6.33
C ARG A 413 -0.76 12.17 -7.70
N GLN A 414 -0.60 11.44 -8.79
CA GLN A 414 -0.69 12.00 -10.13
C GLN A 414 -2.08 12.57 -10.41
N LEU A 415 -3.16 11.83 -10.10
CA LEU A 415 -4.53 12.33 -10.25
C LEU A 415 -4.77 13.63 -9.47
N THR A 416 -4.23 13.71 -8.24
CA THR A 416 -4.34 14.93 -7.43
C THR A 416 -3.59 16.09 -8.07
N ARG A 417 -2.42 15.86 -8.64
CA ARG A 417 -1.65 16.89 -9.38
C ARG A 417 -2.36 17.35 -10.64
N ASP A 418 -3.07 16.43 -11.30
CA ASP A 418 -3.89 16.71 -12.47
C ASP A 418 -5.22 17.42 -12.12
N GLY A 419 -5.44 17.66 -10.82
CA GLY A 419 -6.52 18.47 -10.27
C GLY A 419 -7.76 17.70 -9.84
N ALA A 420 -7.67 16.39 -9.58
CA ALA A 420 -8.76 15.65 -8.95
C ALA A 420 -9.07 16.20 -7.55
N GLN A 421 -10.36 16.46 -7.30
CA GLN A 421 -10.89 16.89 -6.01
C GLN A 421 -11.37 15.71 -5.17
N LEU A 422 -11.74 14.63 -5.84
CA LEU A 422 -12.22 13.38 -5.25
C LEU A 422 -11.55 12.21 -5.95
N LEU A 423 -10.95 11.30 -5.19
CA LEU A 423 -10.40 10.05 -5.69
C LEU A 423 -11.46 8.94 -5.57
N ILE A 424 -11.58 8.10 -6.57
CA ILE A 424 -12.57 7.00 -6.59
C ILE A 424 -11.87 5.70 -6.99
N ALA A 425 -11.88 4.71 -6.10
CA ALA A 425 -11.45 3.34 -6.42
C ALA A 425 -12.67 2.46 -6.65
N GLN A 426 -12.87 2.03 -7.90
CA GLN A 426 -13.85 1.01 -8.25
C GLN A 426 -13.21 -0.37 -8.09
N SER A 427 -13.72 -1.20 -7.19
CA SER A 427 -13.08 -2.45 -6.78
C SER A 427 -14.04 -3.64 -6.78
N SER A 428 -13.47 -4.85 -6.70
CA SER A 428 -14.20 -6.08 -6.46
C SER A 428 -13.29 -7.09 -5.77
N THR A 429 -13.76 -7.68 -4.67
CA THR A 429 -13.04 -8.73 -3.94
C THR A 429 -13.80 -10.05 -3.93
N SER A 430 -14.64 -10.30 -4.93
CA SER A 430 -15.56 -11.45 -4.99
C SER A 430 -14.87 -12.80 -4.77
N THR A 431 -13.64 -12.98 -5.25
CA THR A 431 -12.84 -14.21 -5.06
C THR A 431 -12.31 -14.35 -3.62
N PHE A 432 -12.23 -13.23 -2.88
CA PHE A 432 -11.56 -13.17 -1.56
C PHE A 432 -12.51 -12.73 -0.44
N GLN A 433 -13.82 -12.82 -0.65
CA GLN A 433 -14.87 -12.23 0.20
C GLN A 433 -14.77 -12.60 1.69
N HIS A 434 -14.43 -13.84 2.00
CA HIS A 434 -14.34 -14.35 3.39
C HIS A 434 -12.89 -14.44 3.89
N THR A 435 -12.03 -13.55 3.41
CA THR A 435 -10.61 -13.47 3.79
C THR A 435 -10.28 -12.08 4.35
N TRP A 436 -9.01 -11.80 4.62
CA TRP A 436 -8.55 -10.47 5.04
C TRP A 436 -8.46 -9.45 3.89
N ALA A 437 -8.54 -9.88 2.65
CA ALA A 437 -8.37 -9.01 1.49
C ALA A 437 -9.34 -7.83 1.41
N PRO A 438 -10.68 -7.99 1.64
CA PRO A 438 -11.61 -6.87 1.57
C PRO A 438 -11.26 -5.72 2.51
N GLU A 439 -10.95 -6.03 3.77
CA GLU A 439 -10.58 -5.05 4.78
C GLU A 439 -9.19 -4.43 4.49
N GLN A 440 -8.22 -5.24 4.07
CA GLN A 440 -6.90 -4.73 3.67
C GLN A 440 -7.03 -3.80 2.47
N HIS A 441 -7.84 -4.14 1.47
CA HIS A 441 -8.04 -3.29 0.30
C HIS A 441 -8.71 -1.95 0.67
N ALA A 442 -9.79 -2.01 1.42
CA ALA A 442 -10.49 -0.81 1.87
C ALA A 442 -9.57 0.13 2.67
N SER A 443 -8.73 -0.43 3.56
CA SER A 443 -7.82 0.34 4.41
C SER A 443 -6.78 1.17 3.63
N LEU A 444 -6.40 0.74 2.42
CA LEU A 444 -5.49 1.51 1.56
C LEU A 444 -6.09 2.87 1.18
N GLY A 445 -7.41 2.97 1.08
CA GLY A 445 -8.11 4.23 0.79
C GLY A 445 -7.85 5.32 1.83
N ALA A 446 -7.71 4.96 3.11
CA ALA A 446 -7.38 5.92 4.17
C ALA A 446 -5.99 6.57 3.95
N LEU A 447 -5.00 5.76 3.58
CA LEU A 447 -3.67 6.27 3.26
C LEU A 447 -3.69 7.14 2.01
N ARG A 448 -4.31 6.66 0.92
CA ARG A 448 -4.42 7.46 -0.32
C ARG A 448 -5.07 8.81 -0.07
N ALA A 449 -6.13 8.84 0.75
CA ALA A 449 -6.79 10.10 1.12
C ALA A 449 -5.84 11.03 1.88
N ALA A 450 -5.20 10.55 2.94
CA ALA A 450 -4.30 11.34 3.78
C ALA A 450 -3.05 11.82 3.03
N GLU A 451 -2.43 10.95 2.22
CA GLU A 451 -1.26 11.26 1.39
C GLU A 451 -1.53 12.42 0.43
N ASN A 452 -2.70 12.46 -0.15
CA ASN A 452 -3.06 13.41 -1.19
C ASN A 452 -3.84 14.64 -0.67
N GLY A 453 -4.34 14.57 0.56
CA GLY A 453 -5.24 15.59 1.08
C GLY A 453 -6.54 15.69 0.27
N ARG A 454 -7.01 14.55 -0.25
CA ARG A 454 -8.23 14.42 -1.04
C ARG A 454 -9.08 13.29 -0.48
N PRO A 455 -10.40 13.42 -0.42
CA PRO A 455 -11.26 12.32 -0.02
C PRO A 455 -11.12 11.16 -1.00
N MET A 456 -11.36 9.95 -0.49
CA MET A 456 -11.29 8.71 -1.26
C MET A 456 -12.58 7.91 -1.10
N VAL A 457 -13.27 7.65 -2.19
CA VAL A 457 -14.39 6.71 -2.26
C VAL A 457 -13.87 5.36 -2.72
N HIS A 458 -14.01 4.34 -1.91
CA HIS A 458 -13.75 2.95 -2.26
C HIS A 458 -15.09 2.25 -2.49
N ALA A 459 -15.51 2.17 -3.76
CA ALA A 459 -16.77 1.57 -4.19
C ALA A 459 -16.53 0.15 -4.69
N THR A 460 -17.18 -0.84 -4.09
CA THR A 460 -16.97 -2.24 -4.44
C THR A 460 -18.22 -2.88 -5.03
N LEU A 461 -18.00 -3.73 -6.04
CA LEU A 461 -19.04 -4.65 -6.50
C LEU A 461 -19.39 -5.64 -5.38
N THR A 462 -18.34 -6.17 -4.77
CA THR A 462 -18.35 -7.04 -3.59
C THR A 462 -17.14 -6.71 -2.74
N GLY A 463 -17.26 -6.65 -1.44
CA GLY A 463 -16.18 -6.29 -0.53
C GLY A 463 -16.65 -5.29 0.52
N VAL A 464 -15.79 -4.37 0.90
CA VAL A 464 -16.09 -3.29 1.84
C VAL A 464 -16.11 -1.97 1.09
N SER A 465 -17.31 -1.43 0.84
CA SER A 465 -17.44 -0.07 0.31
C SER A 465 -17.39 0.94 1.45
N THR A 466 -16.52 1.93 1.32
CA THR A 466 -16.27 2.92 2.38
C THR A 466 -15.77 4.24 1.79
N VAL A 467 -15.87 5.30 2.57
CA VAL A 467 -15.38 6.63 2.21
C VAL A 467 -14.41 7.12 3.27
N TYR A 468 -13.35 7.76 2.83
CA TYR A 468 -12.37 8.43 3.69
C TYR A 468 -12.30 9.92 3.36
N GLY A 469 -12.32 10.74 4.39
CA GLY A 469 -12.11 12.19 4.26
C GLY A 469 -10.64 12.52 3.91
N PRO A 470 -10.34 13.80 3.62
CA PRO A 470 -9.02 14.24 3.13
C PRO A 470 -7.85 13.94 4.08
N GLN A 471 -8.13 13.69 5.36
CA GLN A 471 -7.12 13.32 6.37
C GLN A 471 -7.07 11.80 6.63
N GLY A 472 -7.79 10.99 5.83
CA GLY A 472 -7.84 9.54 5.95
C GLY A 472 -8.81 9.02 7.02
N GLY A 473 -9.53 9.88 7.72
CA GLY A 473 -10.61 9.49 8.64
C GLY A 473 -11.81 8.92 7.86
N ARG A 474 -12.45 7.88 8.40
CA ARG A 474 -13.64 7.27 7.78
C ARG A 474 -14.83 8.22 7.83
N VAL A 475 -15.61 8.30 6.75
CA VAL A 475 -16.84 9.07 6.62
C VAL A 475 -18.03 8.11 6.54
N GLY A 476 -18.96 8.25 7.44
CA GLY A 476 -20.18 7.42 7.50
C GLY A 476 -19.94 5.95 7.83
N THR A 477 -20.97 5.14 7.65
CA THR A 477 -20.95 3.70 7.91
C THR A 477 -20.62 2.93 6.63
N PRO A 478 -19.62 2.04 6.62
CA PRO A 478 -19.26 1.26 5.44
C PRO A 478 -20.34 0.23 5.11
N LEU A 479 -20.43 -0.15 3.84
CA LEU A 479 -21.13 -1.36 3.42
C LEU A 479 -20.17 -2.54 3.54
N GLY A 480 -20.49 -3.50 4.39
CA GLY A 480 -19.68 -4.69 4.62
C GLY A 480 -19.76 -5.73 3.50
N THR A 481 -18.97 -6.78 3.63
CA THR A 481 -18.86 -7.87 2.63
C THR A 481 -20.18 -8.57 2.34
N ASP A 482 -21.04 -8.73 3.35
CA ASP A 482 -22.31 -9.44 3.22
C ASP A 482 -23.48 -8.49 2.89
N THR A 483 -23.17 -7.22 2.61
CA THR A 483 -24.19 -6.19 2.34
C THR A 483 -24.46 -6.09 0.84
N SER A 484 -25.75 -6.03 0.49
CA SER A 484 -26.23 -5.57 -0.81
C SER A 484 -27.08 -4.33 -0.60
N GLY A 485 -26.67 -3.19 -1.14
CA GLY A 485 -27.37 -1.93 -0.86
C GLY A 485 -26.77 -0.74 -1.60
N ALA A 486 -27.40 0.40 -1.42
CA ALA A 486 -26.90 1.71 -1.83
C ALA A 486 -26.81 2.61 -0.58
N ALA A 487 -25.71 3.33 -0.45
CA ALA A 487 -25.50 4.28 0.64
C ALA A 487 -25.04 5.62 0.09
N VAL A 488 -25.52 6.70 0.69
CA VAL A 488 -25.13 8.08 0.36
C VAL A 488 -24.21 8.60 1.46
N PHE A 489 -23.09 9.20 1.03
CA PHE A 489 -22.07 9.77 1.91
C PHE A 489 -21.91 11.26 1.63
N ASP A 490 -21.92 12.07 2.69
CA ASP A 490 -21.56 13.48 2.62
C ASP A 490 -20.02 13.59 2.69
N VAL A 491 -19.40 13.67 1.53
CA VAL A 491 -17.93 13.58 1.35
C VAL A 491 -17.32 14.97 1.47
N PRO A 492 -16.51 15.25 2.52
CA PRO A 492 -15.86 16.55 2.65
C PRO A 492 -14.80 16.72 1.56
N LEU A 493 -14.97 17.69 0.69
CA LEU A 493 -13.99 18.09 -0.31
C LEU A 493 -12.91 18.97 0.33
N ALA A 494 -11.70 18.93 -0.24
CA ALA A 494 -10.60 19.75 0.25
C ALA A 494 -9.74 20.30 -0.89
N SER A 495 -9.22 21.51 -0.67
CA SER A 495 -8.25 22.20 -1.51
C SER A 495 -6.86 22.22 -0.87
N GLY A 496 -5.89 22.79 -1.56
CA GLY A 496 -4.50 22.83 -1.12
C GLY A 496 -3.70 21.57 -1.53
N SER A 497 -2.49 21.44 -1.03
CA SER A 497 -1.57 20.38 -1.42
C SER A 497 -0.74 19.93 -0.23
N THR A 498 -0.64 18.62 -0.03
CA THR A 498 0.23 18.00 0.98
C THR A 498 1.70 18.09 0.57
N LEU A 499 2.61 17.88 1.52
CA LEU A 499 4.05 17.81 1.20
C LEU A 499 4.36 16.60 0.31
N TYR A 500 3.68 15.47 0.50
CA TYR A 500 3.86 14.32 -0.37
C TYR A 500 3.48 14.62 -1.83
N VAL A 501 2.36 15.29 -2.08
CA VAL A 501 1.97 15.68 -3.44
C VAL A 501 3.05 16.55 -4.10
N ARG A 502 3.68 17.44 -3.35
CA ARG A 502 4.75 18.34 -3.84
C ARG A 502 6.08 17.61 -4.04
N LEU A 503 6.54 16.87 -3.04
CA LEU A 503 7.90 16.30 -2.96
C LEU A 503 8.00 14.85 -3.47
N GLY A 504 6.88 14.13 -3.57
CA GLY A 504 6.85 12.72 -4.00
C GLY A 504 7.55 11.77 -3.03
N ASP A 505 8.22 10.79 -3.59
CA ASP A 505 8.82 9.68 -2.86
C ASP A 505 10.19 10.05 -2.22
N TRP A 506 10.30 11.27 -1.68
CA TRP A 506 11.53 11.76 -1.05
C TRP A 506 12.09 10.85 0.07
N PRO A 507 11.24 10.12 0.88
CA PRO A 507 11.79 9.20 1.88
C PRO A 507 12.56 8.04 1.25
N VAL A 508 12.11 7.58 0.08
CA VAL A 508 12.79 6.53 -0.70
C VAL A 508 14.13 7.03 -1.22
N HIS A 509 14.18 8.24 -1.79
CA HIS A 509 15.43 8.87 -2.24
C HIS A 509 16.39 9.09 -1.07
N GLY A 510 15.87 9.52 0.09
CA GLY A 510 16.65 9.64 1.32
C GLY A 510 17.23 8.31 1.79
N ALA A 511 16.44 7.24 1.77
CA ALA A 511 16.90 5.90 2.12
C ALA A 511 18.01 5.38 1.19
N LEU A 512 17.88 5.62 -0.12
CA LEU A 512 18.93 5.30 -1.10
C LEU A 512 20.23 6.05 -0.80
N ALA A 513 20.14 7.35 -0.51
CA ALA A 513 21.30 8.17 -0.16
C ALA A 513 21.98 7.68 1.13
N VAL A 514 21.21 7.33 2.16
CA VAL A 514 21.72 6.76 3.42
C VAL A 514 22.48 5.46 3.17
N LEU A 515 21.90 4.54 2.38
CA LEU A 515 22.55 3.27 2.08
C LEU A 515 23.80 3.44 1.20
N ALA A 516 23.78 4.35 0.23
CA ALA A 516 24.95 4.67 -0.58
C ALA A 516 26.10 5.22 0.29
N ALA A 517 25.78 6.16 1.18
CA ALA A 517 26.76 6.71 2.13
C ALA A 517 27.31 5.63 3.08
N PHE A 518 26.46 4.73 3.57
CA PHE A 518 26.88 3.60 4.40
C PHE A 518 27.80 2.64 3.63
N CYS A 519 27.48 2.27 2.40
CA CYS A 519 28.30 1.40 1.56
C CYS A 519 29.67 2.06 1.26
N ALA A 520 29.69 3.36 0.94
CA ALA A 520 30.91 4.11 0.72
C ALA A 520 31.81 4.13 1.97
N TYR A 521 31.20 4.40 3.14
CA TYR A 521 31.92 4.38 4.42
C TYR A 521 32.55 3.01 4.71
N GLU A 522 31.81 1.93 4.53
CA GLU A 522 32.32 0.56 4.75
C GLU A 522 33.41 0.20 3.71
N GLY A 523 33.24 0.64 2.47
CA GLY A 523 34.27 0.47 1.42
C GLY A 523 35.59 1.14 1.80
N VAL A 524 35.55 2.42 2.19
CA VAL A 524 36.75 3.16 2.64
C VAL A 524 37.38 2.50 3.87
N ARG A 525 36.56 2.06 4.83
CA ARG A 525 37.05 1.37 6.02
C ARG A 525 37.74 0.05 5.69
N SER A 526 37.22 -0.70 4.72
CA SER A 526 37.84 -1.95 4.24
C SER A 526 39.19 -1.68 3.58
N LEU A 527 39.26 -0.69 2.69
CA LEU A 527 40.52 -0.29 2.03
C LEU A 527 41.60 0.13 3.03
N ARG A 528 41.26 0.92 4.06
CA ARG A 528 42.19 1.33 5.10
C ARG A 528 42.70 0.17 5.96
N ARG A 529 41.95 -0.91 6.10
CA ARG A 529 42.36 -2.11 6.82
C ARG A 529 43.33 -2.99 6.00
N HIS A 530 43.22 -2.97 4.68
CA HIS A 530 44.07 -3.73 3.77
C HIS A 530 45.39 -2.99 3.42
N ASN A 531 45.43 -1.68 3.62
CA ASN A 531 46.60 -0.86 3.43
C ASN A 531 46.94 -0.11 4.73
N PRO A 532 47.49 -0.79 5.77
CA PRO A 532 47.97 -0.08 6.95
C PRO A 532 49.14 0.80 6.46
N ALA A 533 48.99 2.13 6.66
CA ALA A 533 50.07 3.08 6.38
C ALA A 533 51.34 2.57 7.07
N GLU A 534 52.44 2.37 6.29
CA GLU A 534 53.73 2.06 6.88
C GLU A 534 54.05 3.09 7.95
N PRO A 535 54.50 2.69 9.15
CA PRO A 535 54.87 3.63 10.18
C PRO A 535 56.03 4.50 9.68
N VAL A 536 55.74 5.77 9.39
CA VAL A 536 56.76 6.76 9.05
C VAL A 536 57.69 6.87 10.23
N GLY A 537 58.96 6.36 10.07
CA GLY A 537 60.07 6.73 10.93
C GLY A 537 60.45 5.74 12.04
N ALA A 538 60.85 4.53 11.68
CA ALA A 538 61.85 3.85 12.52
C ALA A 538 63.24 4.32 12.07
N VAL A 539 63.75 5.37 12.73
CA VAL A 539 65.17 5.75 12.62
C VAL A 539 66.01 4.57 13.13
N ARG A 540 66.67 3.85 12.22
CA ARG A 540 67.67 2.83 12.61
C ARG A 540 68.78 3.53 13.37
N PRO A 541 69.13 3.07 14.61
CA PRO A 541 70.35 3.55 15.27
C PRO A 541 71.57 3.14 14.44
N LYS A 542 72.42 4.11 14.10
CA LYS A 542 73.72 3.84 13.48
C LYS A 542 74.52 2.91 14.36
N ALA A 543 74.91 1.75 13.82
CA ALA A 543 75.88 0.84 14.44
C ALA A 543 77.20 1.60 14.67
N GLY A 544 77.59 1.71 15.94
CA GLY A 544 78.89 2.26 16.33
C GLY A 544 79.99 1.37 15.83
N VAL A 545 80.99 1.98 15.18
CA VAL A 545 82.24 1.37 14.76
C VAL A 545 83.04 1.01 16.03
N PRO A 546 83.61 -0.22 16.19
CA PRO A 546 84.54 -0.50 17.25
C PRO A 546 85.90 0.11 16.92
N GLY A 547 86.36 1.10 17.67
CA GLY A 547 87.71 1.60 17.69
C GLY A 547 88.65 0.66 18.49
N ARG A 548 89.87 0.51 18.03
CA ARG A 548 90.95 -0.32 18.52
C ARG A 548 91.18 -0.29 20.04
#